data_56802193d7a82747f5ec377988b254ff
#
_entry.id   56802193d7a82747f5ec377988b254ff
#
_cell.length_a   1.000
_cell.length_b   1.000
_cell.length_c   1.000
_cell.angle_alpha   90.00
_cell.angle_beta   90.00
_cell.angle_gamma   90.00
#
_symmetry.space_group_name_H-M   'P 1'
#
loop_
_entity.id
_entity.type
_entity.pdbx_description
1 polymer ?
#
loop_
_entity_poly.entity_id
_entity_poly.type
_entity_poly.pdbx_seq_one_letter_code
_entity_poly.pdbx_strand_id
1 'polypeptide(L)'
;MPYIWSKEEDYNYCVELWPYSSLPNKGFAIFILITFLMLNFPLYTLLGTKYFWVIFTFLFVMLAAVWYALRKNYKDRNILEKLTITAELCQLTRQNPDGKHQSWECNRYWTKVSLHESGGPVPNYITLSGSGRVVEIGSFLSEPERKDLYKELVKVIKKFQSN
;
A
#
# COMPACT_ATOMS: atom_id res chain seq x y z
N MET A 1 5.11 3.34 -11.15
CA MET A 1 3.90 2.52 -10.95
C MET A 1 4.13 1.70 -9.70
N PRO A 2 3.17 1.56 -8.79
CA PRO A 2 3.33 0.82 -7.53
C PRO A 2 3.06 -0.68 -7.71
N TYR A 3 3.38 -1.22 -8.87
CA TYR A 3 3.40 -2.65 -9.12
C TYR A 3 4.45 -3.01 -10.17
N ILE A 4 4.99 -4.21 -10.08
CA ILE A 4 5.99 -4.77 -11.01
C ILE A 4 5.56 -6.17 -11.42
N TRP A 5 5.62 -6.42 -12.71
CA TRP A 5 5.51 -7.75 -13.27
C TRP A 5 6.89 -8.39 -13.36
N SER A 6 7.03 -9.59 -12.85
CA SER A 6 8.16 -10.49 -13.07
C SER A 6 7.67 -11.73 -13.83
N LYS A 7 8.45 -12.15 -14.81
CA LYS A 7 8.24 -13.39 -15.52
C LYS A 7 9.30 -14.36 -15.00
N GLU A 8 8.87 -15.37 -14.25
CA GLU A 8 9.74 -16.48 -13.87
C GLU A 8 9.83 -17.50 -15.04
N GLU A 9 10.86 -18.32 -15.02
CA GLU A 9 11.01 -19.42 -15.99
C GLU A 9 9.77 -20.31 -15.95
N ASP A 10 9.42 -20.95 -17.08
CA ASP A 10 8.24 -21.82 -17.24
C ASP A 10 6.85 -21.18 -17.22
N TYR A 11 6.66 -20.05 -17.95
CA TYR A 11 5.33 -19.45 -18.11
C TYR A 11 4.66 -18.98 -16.82
N ASN A 12 5.40 -18.80 -15.74
CA ASN A 12 4.89 -18.24 -14.50
C ASN A 12 4.93 -16.70 -14.55
N TYR A 13 3.80 -16.08 -14.26
CA TYR A 13 3.70 -14.63 -14.13
C TYR A 13 3.49 -14.27 -12.68
N CYS A 14 4.28 -13.34 -12.20
CA CYS A 14 4.14 -12.81 -10.86
C CYS A 14 3.97 -11.29 -10.93
N VAL A 15 2.96 -10.76 -10.25
CA VAL A 15 2.82 -9.33 -10.04
C VAL A 15 2.88 -9.03 -8.55
N GLU A 16 3.77 -8.12 -8.19
CA GLU A 16 3.89 -7.60 -6.84
C GLU A 16 3.36 -6.17 -6.81
N LEU A 17 2.49 -5.88 -5.85
CA LEU A 17 1.83 -4.60 -5.70
C LEU A 17 2.10 -4.05 -4.28
N TRP A 18 2.38 -2.75 -4.20
CA TRP A 18 2.58 -2.05 -2.93
C TRP A 18 1.96 -0.66 -2.95
N PRO A 19 1.55 -0.12 -1.79
CA PRO A 19 1.02 1.24 -1.73
C PRO A 19 2.08 2.27 -2.11
N TYR A 20 1.68 3.29 -2.87
CA TYR A 20 2.56 4.42 -3.16
C TYR A 20 2.89 5.20 -1.88
N SER A 21 4.16 5.42 -1.63
CA SER A 21 4.65 6.25 -0.52
C SER A 21 5.12 7.60 -1.04
N SER A 22 4.34 8.64 -0.79
CA SER A 22 4.70 10.02 -1.18
C SER A 22 5.89 10.56 -0.38
N LEU A 23 6.13 10.02 0.81
CA LEU A 23 7.19 10.48 1.70
C LEU A 23 8.08 9.29 2.08
N PRO A 24 9.27 9.16 1.48
CA PRO A 24 10.24 8.12 1.87
C PRO A 24 10.76 8.35 3.28
N ASN A 25 11.32 7.30 3.92
CA ASN A 25 11.82 7.35 5.30
C ASN A 25 12.80 8.50 5.55
N LYS A 26 13.65 8.82 4.55
CA LYS A 26 14.58 9.96 4.62
C LYS A 26 13.83 11.30 4.64
N GLY A 27 12.82 11.47 3.79
CA GLY A 27 12.00 12.68 3.76
C GLY A 27 11.22 12.88 5.05
N PHE A 28 10.74 11.79 5.67
CA PHE A 28 10.12 11.83 6.98
C PHE A 28 11.08 12.36 8.07
N ALA A 29 12.29 11.80 8.14
CA ALA A 29 13.29 12.23 9.12
C ALA A 29 13.67 13.72 8.93
N ILE A 30 13.84 14.16 7.68
CA ILE A 30 14.12 15.56 7.35
C ILE A 30 12.95 16.46 7.75
N PHE A 31 11.72 16.06 7.46
CA PHE A 31 10.53 16.82 7.84
C PHE A 31 10.43 17.03 9.36
N ILE A 32 10.63 15.98 10.14
CA ILE A 32 10.63 16.06 11.61
C ILE A 32 11.77 16.94 12.10
N LEU A 33 12.98 16.81 11.53
CA LEU A 33 14.13 17.62 11.93
C LEU A 33 13.88 19.12 11.65
N ILE A 34 13.38 19.47 10.47
CA ILE A 34 13.06 20.86 10.11
C ILE A 34 11.97 21.41 11.03
N THR A 35 10.91 20.62 11.27
CA THR A 35 9.82 21.03 12.17
C THR A 35 10.36 21.27 13.59
N PHE A 36 11.22 20.38 14.09
CA PHE A 36 11.87 20.55 15.40
C PHE A 36 12.69 21.83 15.46
N LEU A 37 13.54 22.10 14.46
CA LEU A 37 14.37 23.31 14.40
C LEU A 37 13.52 24.58 14.34
N MET A 38 12.46 24.58 13.52
CA MET A 38 11.55 25.73 13.40
C MET A 38 10.80 26.02 14.70
N LEU A 39 10.37 24.97 15.40
CA LEU A 39 9.67 25.12 16.68
C LEU A 39 10.60 25.62 17.80
N ASN A 40 11.89 25.27 17.74
CA ASN A 40 12.85 25.74 18.73
C ASN A 40 13.29 27.19 18.53
N PHE A 41 13.20 27.73 17.32
CA PHE A 41 13.63 29.09 17.02
C PHE A 41 12.96 30.16 17.93
N PRO A 42 11.62 30.21 18.09
CA PRO A 42 11.00 31.17 19.00
C PRO A 42 11.27 30.91 20.49
N LEU A 43 11.65 29.67 20.87
CA LEU A 43 11.95 29.32 22.25
C LEU A 43 13.23 30.01 22.78
N TYR A 44 14.18 30.31 21.89
CA TYR A 44 15.42 30.99 22.29
C TYR A 44 15.15 32.36 22.91
N THR A 45 14.13 33.08 22.47
CA THR A 45 13.76 34.41 23.02
C THR A 45 13.14 34.32 24.41
N LEU A 46 12.64 33.13 24.79
CA LEU A 46 11.98 32.87 26.07
C LEU A 46 12.91 32.22 27.10
N LEU A 47 14.19 31.98 26.72
CA LEU A 47 15.17 31.38 27.61
C LEU A 47 15.34 32.25 28.88
N GLY A 48 15.29 31.60 30.04
CA GLY A 48 15.39 32.27 31.33
C GLY A 48 14.05 32.76 31.90
N THR A 49 12.95 32.67 31.16
CA THR A 49 11.62 33.03 31.66
C THR A 49 10.87 31.79 32.19
N LYS A 50 9.95 31.98 33.13
CA LYS A 50 9.06 30.92 33.60
C LYS A 50 8.13 30.35 32.52
N TYR A 51 7.86 31.14 31.49
CA TYR A 51 7.01 30.74 30.37
C TYR A 51 7.70 29.73 29.44
N PHE A 52 9.03 29.72 29.41
CA PHE A 52 9.80 28.76 28.62
C PHE A 52 9.38 27.31 28.88
N TRP A 53 9.29 26.89 30.13
CA TRP A 53 8.95 25.53 30.51
C TRP A 53 7.54 25.12 30.09
N VAL A 54 6.57 26.02 30.17
CA VAL A 54 5.18 25.77 29.79
C VAL A 54 5.10 25.54 28.27
N ILE A 55 5.69 26.46 27.51
CA ILE A 55 5.66 26.41 26.03
C ILE A 55 6.47 25.23 25.52
N PHE A 56 7.63 24.97 26.09
CA PHE A 56 8.47 23.83 25.74
C PHE A 56 7.73 22.50 25.92
N THR A 57 7.07 22.30 27.04
CA THR A 57 6.30 21.08 27.30
C THR A 57 5.16 20.91 26.28
N PHE A 58 4.44 21.99 25.99
CA PHE A 58 3.36 21.96 25.00
C PHE A 58 3.88 21.58 23.59
N LEU A 59 4.95 22.21 23.14
CA LEU A 59 5.56 21.96 21.85
C LEU A 59 6.11 20.54 21.75
N PHE A 60 6.70 20.03 22.84
CA PHE A 60 7.20 18.67 22.91
C PHE A 60 6.07 17.63 22.76
N VAL A 61 4.96 17.84 23.47
CA VAL A 61 3.76 16.97 23.34
C VAL A 61 3.19 17.03 21.93
N MET A 62 3.10 18.22 21.33
CA MET A 62 2.65 18.37 19.95
C MET A 62 3.54 17.62 18.95
N LEU A 63 4.87 17.78 19.09
CA LEU A 63 5.83 17.08 18.22
C LEU A 63 5.74 15.56 18.38
N ALA A 64 5.60 15.07 19.63
CA ALA A 64 5.40 13.65 19.92
C ALA A 64 4.11 13.10 19.30
N ALA A 65 3.01 13.89 19.34
CA ALA A 65 1.74 13.52 18.72
C ALA A 65 1.87 13.40 17.19
N VAL A 66 2.54 14.37 16.56
CA VAL A 66 2.82 14.36 15.11
C VAL A 66 3.68 13.15 14.74
N TRP A 67 4.75 12.91 15.50
CA TRP A 67 5.60 11.73 15.34
C TRP A 67 4.80 10.43 15.41
N TYR A 68 3.97 10.28 16.45
CA TYR A 68 3.14 9.10 16.64
C TYR A 68 2.15 8.89 15.49
N ALA A 69 1.43 9.94 15.08
CA ALA A 69 0.47 9.89 13.99
C ALA A 69 1.13 9.48 12.66
N LEU A 70 2.28 10.08 12.35
CA LEU A 70 3.04 9.76 11.15
C LEU A 70 3.58 8.33 11.20
N ARG A 71 4.15 7.90 12.33
CA ARG A 71 4.66 6.53 12.49
C ARG A 71 3.57 5.48 12.35
N LYS A 72 2.38 5.73 12.89
CA LYS A 72 1.22 4.86 12.70
C LYS A 72 0.84 4.75 11.21
N ASN A 73 0.76 5.89 10.53
CA ASN A 73 0.44 5.93 9.10
C ASN A 73 1.51 5.21 8.24
N TYR A 74 2.79 5.25 8.65
CA TYR A 74 3.86 4.49 7.98
C TYR A 74 3.72 2.97 8.15
N LYS A 75 3.34 2.53 9.34
CA LYS A 75 3.14 1.11 9.62
C LYS A 75 2.02 0.53 8.74
N ASP A 76 0.95 1.29 8.56
CA ASP A 76 -0.22 0.85 7.78
C ASP A 76 0.05 0.77 6.26
N ARG A 77 1.20 1.27 5.78
CA ARG A 77 1.60 1.23 4.35
C ARG A 77 2.40 0.00 3.94
N ASN A 78 2.86 -0.81 4.88
CA ASN A 78 3.65 -2.01 4.59
C ASN A 78 2.76 -3.19 4.16
N ILE A 79 1.83 -2.92 3.24
CA ILE A 79 1.02 -3.95 2.60
C ILE A 79 1.77 -4.40 1.34
N LEU A 80 1.97 -5.70 1.20
CA LEU A 80 2.48 -6.30 -0.02
C LEU A 80 1.46 -7.32 -0.52
N GLU A 81 0.98 -7.11 -1.73
CA GLU A 81 0.17 -8.11 -2.43
C GLU A 81 1.02 -8.76 -3.52
N LYS A 82 1.03 -10.06 -3.55
CA LYS A 82 1.73 -10.87 -4.55
C LYS A 82 0.75 -11.83 -5.20
N LEU A 83 0.53 -11.63 -6.49
CA LEU A 83 -0.29 -12.53 -7.31
C LEU A 83 0.64 -13.36 -8.19
N THR A 84 0.62 -14.66 -8.00
CA THR A 84 1.37 -15.63 -8.80
C THR A 84 0.38 -16.40 -9.67
N ILE A 85 0.63 -16.41 -10.97
CA ILE A 85 -0.17 -17.12 -11.97
C ILE A 85 0.72 -18.18 -12.60
N THR A 86 0.46 -19.44 -12.27
CA THR A 86 1.17 -20.61 -12.83
C THR A 86 0.34 -21.30 -13.93
N ALA A 87 0.84 -22.41 -14.46
CA ALA A 87 0.11 -23.20 -15.43
C ALA A 87 -1.25 -23.70 -14.89
N GLU A 88 -1.36 -24.00 -13.61
CA GLU A 88 -2.55 -24.62 -13.01
C GLU A 88 -3.27 -23.73 -12.00
N LEU A 89 -2.53 -22.92 -11.26
CA LEU A 89 -3.04 -22.18 -10.10
C LEU A 89 -2.83 -20.68 -10.25
N CYS A 90 -3.79 -19.93 -9.71
CA CYS A 90 -3.70 -18.52 -9.46
C CYS A 90 -3.73 -18.31 -7.94
N GLN A 91 -2.65 -17.78 -7.39
CA GLN A 91 -2.48 -17.59 -5.95
C GLN A 91 -2.24 -16.13 -5.63
N LEU A 92 -3.10 -15.55 -4.80
CA LEU A 92 -2.94 -14.20 -4.25
C LEU A 92 -2.54 -14.31 -2.78
N THR A 93 -1.40 -13.71 -2.44
CA THR A 93 -0.97 -13.57 -1.05
C THR A 93 -0.90 -12.10 -0.69
N ARG A 94 -1.47 -11.74 0.45
CA ARG A 94 -1.43 -10.40 1.02
C ARG A 94 -0.76 -10.44 2.38
N GLN A 95 0.34 -9.72 2.49
CA GLN A 95 1.03 -9.50 3.73
C GLN A 95 0.60 -8.17 4.31
N ASN A 96 -0.04 -8.21 5.48
CA ASN A 96 -0.46 -7.02 6.20
C ASN A 96 0.63 -6.55 7.18
N PRO A 97 0.65 -5.25 7.55
CA PRO A 97 1.61 -4.69 8.51
C PRO A 97 1.56 -5.34 9.90
N ASP A 98 0.43 -5.95 10.24
CA ASP A 98 0.22 -6.66 11.51
C ASP A 98 0.81 -8.08 11.54
N GLY A 99 1.55 -8.46 10.49
CA GLY A 99 2.09 -9.81 10.35
C GLY A 99 1.05 -10.87 9.95
N LYS A 100 -0.20 -10.47 9.74
CA LYS A 100 -1.24 -11.38 9.24
C LYS A 100 -1.05 -11.61 7.75
N HIS A 101 -0.94 -12.89 7.38
CA HIS A 101 -0.93 -13.32 6.00
C HIS A 101 -2.34 -13.76 5.60
N GLN A 102 -2.80 -13.25 4.49
CA GLN A 102 -4.02 -13.71 3.84
C GLN A 102 -3.63 -14.35 2.52
N SER A 103 -4.18 -15.53 2.26
CA SER A 103 -3.97 -16.23 1.00
C SER A 103 -5.30 -16.61 0.38
N TRP A 104 -5.32 -16.56 -0.93
CA TRP A 104 -6.39 -17.06 -1.77
C TRP A 104 -5.75 -17.80 -2.93
N GLU A 105 -6.31 -18.95 -3.26
CA GLU A 105 -5.90 -19.72 -4.41
C GLU A 105 -7.10 -20.26 -5.16
N CYS A 106 -6.98 -20.35 -6.47
CA CYS A 106 -7.97 -20.92 -7.34
C CYS A 106 -7.29 -21.55 -8.55
N ASN A 107 -7.93 -22.58 -9.11
CA ASN A 107 -7.51 -23.07 -10.41
C ASN A 107 -7.62 -21.94 -11.43
N ARG A 108 -6.55 -21.72 -12.21
CA ARG A 108 -6.45 -20.63 -13.18
C ARG A 108 -7.62 -20.59 -14.17
N TYR A 109 -8.08 -21.75 -14.61
CA TYR A 109 -9.17 -21.86 -15.57
C TYR A 109 -10.48 -21.28 -15.04
N TRP A 110 -10.72 -21.39 -13.73
CA TRP A 110 -11.93 -20.88 -13.06
C TRP A 110 -11.75 -19.47 -12.52
N THR A 111 -10.55 -18.91 -12.60
CA THR A 111 -10.27 -17.55 -12.11
C THR A 111 -10.86 -16.54 -13.07
N LYS A 112 -11.76 -15.68 -12.53
CA LYS A 112 -12.34 -14.54 -13.25
C LYS A 112 -11.87 -13.25 -12.63
N VAL A 113 -11.47 -12.30 -13.49
CA VAL A 113 -11.15 -10.92 -13.09
C VAL A 113 -12.32 -10.04 -13.45
N SER A 114 -12.81 -9.26 -12.49
CA SER A 114 -13.91 -8.33 -12.69
C SER A 114 -13.50 -6.93 -12.26
N LEU A 115 -13.92 -5.94 -13.05
CA LEU A 115 -13.76 -4.52 -12.73
C LEU A 115 -15.14 -3.97 -12.37
N HIS A 116 -15.24 -3.39 -11.18
CA HIS A 116 -16.47 -2.74 -10.72
C HIS A 116 -16.27 -1.22 -10.77
N GLU A 117 -16.89 -0.56 -11.74
CA GLU A 117 -16.76 0.89 -11.94
C GLU A 117 -17.32 1.66 -10.75
N SER A 118 -18.42 1.16 -10.15
CA SER A 118 -19.12 1.75 -9.01
C SER A 118 -19.68 0.66 -8.10
N GLY A 119 -20.02 1.03 -6.86
CA GLY A 119 -20.61 0.08 -5.90
C GLY A 119 -19.62 -0.70 -5.04
N GLY A 120 -18.31 -0.52 -5.23
CA GLY A 120 -17.26 -1.04 -4.38
C GLY A 120 -16.72 0.00 -3.38
N PRO A 121 -15.78 -0.38 -2.50
CA PRO A 121 -15.16 0.53 -1.54
C PRO A 121 -14.35 1.66 -2.20
N VAL A 122 -13.92 1.45 -3.44
CA VAL A 122 -13.22 2.45 -4.26
C VAL A 122 -13.69 2.37 -5.72
N PRO A 123 -13.64 3.47 -6.51
CA PRO A 123 -13.95 3.44 -7.93
C PRO A 123 -13.02 2.50 -8.71
N ASN A 124 -13.54 1.82 -9.72
CA ASN A 124 -12.81 0.84 -10.54
C ASN A 124 -12.13 -0.26 -9.71
N TYR A 125 -12.90 -0.81 -8.80
CA TYR A 125 -12.51 -1.88 -7.89
C TYR A 125 -12.28 -3.19 -8.63
N ILE A 126 -11.11 -3.81 -8.42
CA ILE A 126 -10.76 -5.08 -9.07
C ILE A 126 -10.98 -6.23 -8.10
N THR A 127 -11.66 -7.25 -8.59
CA THR A 127 -11.85 -8.49 -7.85
C THR A 127 -11.40 -9.70 -8.67
N LEU A 128 -10.83 -10.67 -7.95
CA LEU A 128 -10.58 -12.02 -8.44
C LEU A 128 -11.63 -12.95 -7.82
N SER A 129 -12.31 -13.71 -8.63
CA SER A 129 -13.30 -14.68 -8.18
C SER A 129 -12.97 -16.08 -8.66
N GLY A 130 -13.19 -17.07 -7.79
CA GLY A 130 -12.97 -18.47 -8.04
C GLY A 130 -13.05 -19.26 -6.75
N SER A 131 -13.24 -20.59 -6.85
CA SER A 131 -13.36 -21.50 -5.70
C SER A 131 -14.43 -21.05 -4.66
N GLY A 132 -15.53 -20.40 -5.13
CA GLY A 132 -16.59 -19.93 -4.25
C GLY A 132 -16.26 -18.69 -3.43
N ARG A 133 -15.10 -18.05 -3.64
CA ARG A 133 -14.65 -16.88 -2.91
C ARG A 133 -14.28 -15.73 -3.85
N VAL A 134 -14.59 -14.51 -3.41
CA VAL A 134 -14.21 -13.27 -4.12
C VAL A 134 -13.20 -12.54 -3.26
N VAL A 135 -12.07 -12.14 -3.86
CA VAL A 135 -11.01 -11.39 -3.20
C VAL A 135 -10.68 -10.14 -3.99
N GLU A 136 -10.31 -9.09 -3.30
CA GLU A 136 -9.88 -7.84 -3.92
C GLU A 136 -8.38 -7.85 -4.22
N ILE A 137 -7.97 -7.08 -5.22
CA ILE A 137 -6.56 -6.84 -5.53
C ILE A 137 -6.34 -5.37 -5.89
N GLY A 138 -5.24 -4.80 -5.38
CA GLY A 138 -4.80 -3.44 -5.71
C GLY A 138 -5.73 -2.34 -5.25
N SER A 139 -6.48 -2.51 -4.14
CA SER A 139 -7.39 -1.47 -3.62
C SER A 139 -6.69 -0.16 -3.25
N PHE A 140 -5.39 -0.22 -2.94
CA PHE A 140 -4.55 0.93 -2.61
C PHE A 140 -3.94 1.65 -3.83
N LEU A 141 -4.11 1.12 -5.03
CA LEU A 141 -3.70 1.76 -6.27
C LEU A 141 -4.60 2.96 -6.60
N SER A 142 -4.09 3.90 -7.40
CA SER A 142 -4.91 4.97 -7.97
C SER A 142 -5.88 4.43 -9.03
N GLU A 143 -6.93 5.18 -9.31
CA GLU A 143 -7.96 4.78 -10.30
C GLU A 143 -7.38 4.43 -11.68
N PRO A 144 -6.49 5.24 -12.30
CA PRO A 144 -5.90 4.91 -13.59
C PRO A 144 -5.03 3.63 -13.51
N GLU A 145 -4.26 3.46 -12.42
CA GLU A 145 -3.41 2.28 -12.23
C GLU A 145 -4.24 1.00 -12.10
N ARG A 146 -5.41 1.06 -11.43
CA ARG A 146 -6.33 -0.08 -11.38
C ARG A 146 -6.87 -0.46 -12.77
N LYS A 147 -7.24 0.52 -13.59
CA LYS A 147 -7.69 0.23 -14.96
C LYS A 147 -6.61 -0.43 -15.80
N ASP A 148 -5.36 0.01 -15.66
CA ASP A 148 -4.24 -0.56 -16.41
C ASP A 148 -3.89 -1.97 -15.89
N LEU A 149 -3.83 -2.15 -14.56
CA LEU A 149 -3.65 -3.46 -13.95
C LEU A 149 -4.74 -4.46 -14.39
N TYR A 150 -6.01 -4.02 -14.44
CA TYR A 150 -7.11 -4.86 -14.91
C TYR A 150 -6.89 -5.36 -16.33
N LYS A 151 -6.51 -4.47 -17.27
CA LYS A 151 -6.24 -4.82 -18.66
C LYS A 151 -5.12 -5.84 -18.78
N GLU A 152 -4.05 -5.64 -18.00
CA GLU A 152 -2.89 -6.54 -17.97
C GLU A 152 -3.26 -7.91 -17.39
N LEU A 153 -4.01 -7.95 -16.27
CA LEU A 153 -4.49 -9.20 -15.67
C LEU A 153 -5.37 -9.99 -16.64
N VAL A 154 -6.33 -9.33 -17.29
CA VAL A 154 -7.19 -9.98 -18.30
C VAL A 154 -6.38 -10.53 -19.46
N LYS A 155 -5.38 -9.77 -19.94
CA LYS A 155 -4.49 -10.22 -21.03
C LYS A 155 -3.69 -11.45 -20.63
N VAL A 156 -3.11 -11.46 -19.43
CA VAL A 156 -2.32 -12.59 -18.93
C VAL A 156 -3.20 -13.81 -18.75
N ILE A 157 -4.36 -13.70 -18.09
CA ILE A 157 -5.25 -14.84 -17.85
C ILE A 157 -5.83 -15.40 -19.14
N LYS A 158 -6.27 -14.55 -20.08
CA LYS A 158 -6.77 -14.99 -21.39
C LYS A 158 -5.73 -15.69 -22.25
N LYS A 159 -4.47 -15.23 -22.23
CA LYS A 159 -3.38 -15.84 -22.98
C LYS A 159 -3.20 -17.34 -22.66
N PHE A 160 -3.56 -17.72 -21.48
CA PHE A 160 -3.47 -19.09 -21.02
C PHE A 160 -4.77 -19.91 -21.22
N GLN A 161 -5.89 -19.27 -21.48
CA GLN A 161 -7.15 -19.95 -21.80
C GLN A 161 -7.24 -20.32 -23.29
N SER A 162 -6.38 -19.73 -24.13
CA SER A 162 -6.36 -19.92 -25.59
C SER A 162 -5.29 -20.92 -26.08
N ASN A 163 -4.51 -21.48 -25.19
CA ASN A 163 -3.60 -22.61 -25.45
C ASN A 163 -4.13 -23.85 -24.74
#